data_9701a129a6f56f236c2b85034b16b44d
#
_entry.id   9701a129a6f56f236c2b85034b16b44d
#
_cell.length_a   1.000
_cell.length_b   1.000
_cell.length_c   1.000
_cell.angle_alpha   90.00
_cell.angle_beta   90.00
_cell.angle_gamma   90.00
#
_symmetry.space_group_name_H-M   'P 1'
#
loop_
_entity.id
_entity.type
_entity.pdbx_description
1 polymer ?
#
loop_
_entity_poly.entity_id
_entity_poly.type
_entity_poly.pdbx_seq_one_letter_code
_entity_poly.pdbx_strand_id
1 'polypeptide(L)'
;LKIAKEKKFAVPAFNAGSGQLLPAIMDACKEEKAPFIMAIHPDELSFLRDSFVAQVLAEINATELPVCLHLDHGANKEQVLHAIQLGFSSVMIDGSSLPYEENVNKPKKLSRLLMLWEFQ
;
A
#
# COMPACT_ATOMS: atom_id res chain seq x y z
N LEU A 1 -5.88 -1.72 -11.64
CA LEU A 1 -5.15 -2.87 -12.22
C LEU A 1 -5.95 -3.61 -13.32
N LYS A 2 -7.29 -3.70 -13.22
CA LYS A 2 -8.10 -4.38 -14.25
C LYS A 2 -7.89 -3.77 -15.64
N ILE A 3 -7.98 -2.45 -15.77
CA ILE A 3 -7.73 -1.72 -17.03
C ILE A 3 -6.29 -1.96 -17.54
N ALA A 4 -5.31 -1.96 -16.64
CA ALA A 4 -3.91 -2.21 -17.00
C ALA A 4 -3.74 -3.61 -17.61
N LYS A 5 -4.38 -4.62 -17.03
CA LYS A 5 -4.39 -6.00 -17.56
C LYS A 5 -5.07 -6.07 -18.93
N GLU A 6 -6.23 -5.45 -19.11
CA GLU A 6 -6.99 -5.43 -20.37
C GLU A 6 -6.22 -4.70 -21.48
N LYS A 7 -5.60 -3.57 -21.14
CA LYS A 7 -4.85 -2.73 -22.10
C LYS A 7 -3.36 -3.09 -22.18
N LYS A 8 -2.89 -4.10 -21.43
CA LYS A 8 -1.52 -4.63 -21.45
C LYS A 8 -0.44 -3.59 -21.16
N PHE A 9 -0.63 -2.77 -20.14
CA PHE A 9 0.41 -1.87 -19.63
C PHE A 9 0.73 -2.16 -18.16
N ALA A 10 1.95 -1.79 -17.73
CA ALA A 10 2.37 -1.90 -16.33
C ALA A 10 1.96 -0.67 -15.52
N VAL A 11 1.59 -0.87 -14.26
CA VAL A 11 1.46 0.20 -13.27
C VAL A 11 2.68 0.13 -12.36
N PRO A 12 3.50 1.19 -12.26
CA PRO A 12 4.68 1.16 -11.42
C PRO A 12 4.30 1.18 -9.94
N ALA A 13 5.11 0.50 -9.11
CA ALA A 13 5.06 0.57 -7.65
C ALA A 13 6.38 1.14 -7.15
N PHE A 14 6.31 2.27 -6.45
CA PHE A 14 7.49 2.98 -5.94
C PHE A 14 7.53 2.85 -4.41
N ASN A 15 8.67 2.46 -3.88
CA ASN A 15 8.89 2.43 -2.43
C ASN A 15 9.20 3.83 -1.92
N ALA A 16 8.35 4.33 -1.04
CA ALA A 16 8.50 5.65 -0.42
C ALA A 16 9.25 5.53 0.92
N GLY A 17 10.57 5.32 0.83
CA GLY A 17 11.45 5.15 2.00
C GLY A 17 11.93 6.46 2.64
N SER A 18 11.53 7.63 2.13
CA SER A 18 11.85 8.92 2.73
C SER A 18 10.93 10.04 2.24
N GLY A 19 10.83 11.11 3.04
CA GLY A 19 10.09 12.32 2.65
C GLY A 19 10.66 13.02 1.42
N GLN A 20 11.92 12.80 1.08
CA GLN A 20 12.56 13.39 -0.12
C GLN A 20 12.19 12.64 -1.41
N LEU A 21 11.91 11.34 -1.33
CA LEU A 21 11.45 10.57 -2.49
C LEU A 21 10.00 10.88 -2.87
N LEU A 22 9.19 11.28 -1.90
CA LEU A 22 7.77 11.54 -2.14
C LEU A 22 7.52 12.59 -3.24
N PRO A 23 8.06 13.83 -3.17
CA PRO A 23 7.84 14.81 -4.22
C PRO A 23 8.40 14.35 -5.58
N ALA A 24 9.54 13.69 -5.61
CA ALA A 24 10.14 13.22 -6.86
C ALA A 24 9.24 12.18 -7.56
N ILE A 25 8.67 11.24 -6.81
CA ILE A 25 7.72 10.25 -7.34
C ILE A 25 6.45 10.94 -7.83
N MET A 26 5.88 11.84 -7.01
CA MET A 26 4.64 12.55 -7.34
C MET A 26 4.79 13.41 -8.61
N ASP A 27 5.90 14.17 -8.74
CA ASP A 27 6.14 15.05 -9.86
C ASP A 27 6.35 14.25 -11.15
N ALA A 28 7.17 13.19 -11.13
CA ALA A 28 7.37 12.32 -12.28
C ALA A 28 6.05 11.68 -12.76
N CYS A 29 5.22 11.18 -11.84
CA CYS A 29 3.95 10.58 -12.21
C CYS A 29 2.93 11.61 -12.73
N LYS A 30 2.93 12.85 -12.19
CA LYS A 30 2.11 13.97 -12.69
C LYS A 30 2.52 14.36 -14.09
N GLU A 31 3.82 14.48 -14.39
CA GLU A 31 4.35 14.80 -15.70
C GLU A 31 3.93 13.76 -16.75
N GLU A 32 4.08 12.47 -16.42
CA GLU A 32 3.71 11.36 -17.29
C GLU A 32 2.20 11.06 -17.31
N LYS A 33 1.41 11.71 -16.47
CA LYS A 33 -0.04 11.44 -16.27
C LYS A 33 -0.32 9.96 -16.03
N ALA A 34 0.56 9.30 -15.29
CA ALA A 34 0.56 7.86 -15.07
C ALA A 34 -0.05 7.48 -13.71
N PRO A 35 -0.93 6.47 -13.65
CA PRO A 35 -1.34 5.88 -12.38
C PRO A 35 -0.18 5.12 -11.74
N PHE A 36 -0.10 5.11 -10.41
CA PHE A 36 0.99 4.42 -9.71
C PHE A 36 0.56 3.88 -8.34
N ILE A 37 1.40 3.03 -7.78
CA ILE A 37 1.29 2.51 -6.42
C ILE A 37 2.40 3.15 -5.61
N MET A 38 2.04 3.77 -4.49
CA MET A 38 2.96 4.24 -3.47
C MET A 38 3.06 3.15 -2.41
N ALA A 39 4.18 2.43 -2.38
CA ALA A 39 4.41 1.33 -1.45
C ALA A 39 5.23 1.82 -0.24
N ILE A 40 4.86 1.38 0.95
CA ILE A 40 5.57 1.64 2.20
C ILE A 40 5.80 0.31 2.90
N HIS A 41 7.07 -0.02 3.19
CA HIS A 41 7.44 -1.20 3.96
C HIS A 41 7.20 -0.95 5.46
N PRO A 42 6.88 -1.97 6.28
CA PRO A 42 6.69 -1.81 7.72
C PRO A 42 7.87 -1.18 8.45
N ASP A 43 9.10 -1.47 8.06
CA ASP A 43 10.30 -0.87 8.67
C ASP A 43 10.40 0.63 8.35
N GLU A 44 10.07 1.02 7.12
CA GLU A 44 9.97 2.43 6.71
C GLU A 44 8.87 3.14 7.49
N LEU A 45 7.69 2.51 7.63
CA LEU A 45 6.58 3.03 8.42
C LEU A 45 6.98 3.22 9.89
N SER A 46 7.69 2.26 10.48
CA SER A 46 8.19 2.33 11.86
C SER A 46 9.20 3.47 12.05
N PHE A 47 10.07 3.70 11.07
CA PHE A 47 11.09 4.75 11.11
C PHE A 47 10.49 6.13 10.86
N LEU A 48 9.68 6.28 9.82
CA LEU A 48 9.10 7.56 9.37
C LEU A 48 7.84 7.95 10.16
N ARG A 49 7.22 6.99 10.84
CA ARG A 49 6.02 7.14 11.69
C ARG A 49 4.75 7.49 10.90
N ASP A 50 3.63 7.51 11.60
CA ASP A 50 2.29 7.80 11.06
C ASP A 50 2.19 9.20 10.43
N SER A 51 3.01 10.16 10.89
CA SER A 51 3.07 11.50 10.31
C SER A 51 3.51 11.50 8.84
N PHE A 52 4.35 10.56 8.45
CA PHE A 52 4.74 10.41 7.05
C PHE A 52 3.57 9.91 6.19
N VAL A 53 2.77 8.98 6.71
CA VAL A 53 1.56 8.52 6.03
C VAL A 53 0.57 9.67 5.83
N ALA A 54 0.40 10.53 6.82
CA ALA A 54 -0.43 11.72 6.69
C ALA A 54 0.08 12.67 5.58
N GLN A 55 1.41 12.85 5.46
CA GLN A 55 2.01 13.61 4.37
C GLN A 55 1.74 12.96 3.01
N VAL A 56 1.94 11.65 2.88
CA VAL A 56 1.67 10.90 1.64
C VAL A 56 0.20 11.01 1.24
N LEU A 57 -0.73 10.87 2.18
CA LEU A 57 -2.16 11.01 1.91
C LEU A 57 -2.53 12.44 1.47
N ALA A 58 -1.91 13.46 2.03
CA ALA A 58 -2.12 14.85 1.61
C ALA A 58 -1.71 15.04 0.13
N GLU A 59 -0.56 14.51 -0.28
CA GLU A 59 -0.11 14.54 -1.67
C GLU A 59 -1.01 13.74 -2.61
N ILE A 60 -1.45 12.56 -2.19
CA ILE A 60 -2.38 11.71 -2.97
C ILE A 60 -3.70 12.43 -3.16
N ASN A 61 -4.24 13.07 -2.13
CA ASN A 61 -5.52 13.79 -2.20
C ASN A 61 -5.43 15.11 -3.01
N ALA A 62 -4.23 15.64 -3.20
CA ALA A 62 -3.98 16.84 -4.00
C ALA A 62 -3.81 16.55 -5.50
N THR A 63 -3.81 15.30 -5.93
CA THR A 63 -3.68 14.90 -7.34
C THR A 63 -4.97 14.27 -7.86
N GLU A 64 -5.25 14.45 -9.17
CA GLU A 64 -6.33 13.74 -9.87
C GLU A 64 -5.89 12.37 -10.42
N LEU A 65 -4.63 12.00 -10.24
CA LEU A 65 -4.12 10.71 -10.69
C LEU A 65 -4.69 9.57 -9.84
N PRO A 66 -4.96 8.40 -10.44
CA PRO A 66 -5.27 7.20 -9.68
C PRO A 66 -4.03 6.70 -8.94
N VAL A 67 -3.99 6.90 -7.63
CA VAL A 67 -2.90 6.46 -6.75
C VAL A 67 -3.42 5.44 -5.74
N CYS A 68 -2.66 4.37 -5.54
CA CYS A 68 -2.91 3.37 -4.51
C CYS A 68 -1.81 3.49 -3.43
N LEU A 69 -2.19 3.78 -2.19
CA LEU A 69 -1.29 3.65 -1.05
C LEU A 69 -1.30 2.19 -0.56
N HIS A 70 -0.15 1.54 -0.59
CA HIS A 70 0.00 0.10 -0.37
C HIS A 70 0.97 -0.21 0.77
N LEU A 71 0.55 -1.04 1.73
CA LEU A 71 1.45 -1.66 2.69
C LEU A 71 2.11 -2.87 2.04
N ASP A 72 3.42 -2.78 1.84
CA ASP A 72 4.24 -3.84 1.26
C ASP A 72 4.85 -4.71 2.38
N HIS A 73 4.85 -6.03 2.22
CA HIS A 73 5.45 -6.99 3.17
C HIS A 73 4.96 -6.89 4.63
N GLY A 74 3.67 -6.61 4.89
CA GLY A 74 3.12 -6.65 6.25
C GLY A 74 3.37 -8.00 6.94
N ALA A 75 4.14 -8.01 8.04
CA ALA A 75 4.60 -9.23 8.68
C ALA A 75 3.49 -9.91 9.52
N ASN A 76 2.58 -9.13 10.08
CA ASN A 76 1.55 -9.61 10.99
C ASN A 76 0.22 -8.85 10.83
N LYS A 77 -0.79 -9.34 11.53
CA LYS A 77 -2.14 -8.76 11.50
C LYS A 77 -2.18 -7.34 12.05
N GLU A 78 -1.42 -7.05 13.07
CA GLU A 78 -1.38 -5.77 13.77
C GLU A 78 -0.89 -4.68 12.82
N GLN A 79 0.17 -4.92 12.06
CA GLN A 79 0.69 -3.99 11.05
C GLN A 79 -0.34 -3.73 9.94
N VAL A 80 -1.03 -4.78 9.48
CA VAL A 80 -2.07 -4.63 8.44
C VAL A 80 -3.25 -3.81 8.96
N LEU A 81 -3.73 -4.07 10.18
CA LEU A 81 -4.82 -3.30 10.77
C LEU A 81 -4.42 -1.84 11.01
N HIS A 82 -3.19 -1.59 11.48
CA HIS A 82 -2.66 -0.25 11.65
C HIS A 82 -2.61 0.52 10.32
N ALA A 83 -2.11 -0.11 9.26
CA ALA A 83 -2.09 0.49 7.93
C ALA A 83 -3.50 0.86 7.43
N ILE A 84 -4.48 -0.03 7.63
CA ILE A 84 -5.89 0.26 7.26
C ILE A 84 -6.43 1.45 8.05
N GLN A 85 -6.17 1.52 9.36
CA GLN A 85 -6.56 2.66 10.21
C GLN A 85 -5.91 3.98 9.75
N LEU A 86 -4.69 3.93 9.23
CA LEU A 86 -3.99 5.08 8.67
C LEU A 86 -4.49 5.50 7.28
N GLY A 87 -5.37 4.72 6.64
CA GLY A 87 -5.94 5.07 5.33
C GLY A 87 -5.26 4.42 4.13
N PHE A 88 -4.47 3.35 4.33
CA PHE A 88 -3.96 2.56 3.22
C PHE A 88 -5.12 1.94 2.43
N SER A 89 -5.09 2.08 1.11
CA SER A 89 -6.10 1.52 0.20
C SER A 89 -5.80 0.09 -0.26
N SER A 90 -4.60 -0.40 0.04
CA SER A 90 -4.17 -1.76 -0.27
C SER A 90 -3.16 -2.26 0.78
N VAL A 91 -3.23 -3.54 1.10
CA VAL A 91 -2.31 -4.16 2.07
C VAL A 91 -1.89 -5.54 1.59
N MET A 92 -0.63 -5.88 1.84
CA MET A 92 -0.09 -7.22 1.67
C MET A 92 0.25 -7.81 3.03
N ILE A 93 -0.15 -9.05 3.29
CA ILE A 93 0.38 -9.83 4.41
C ILE A 93 1.41 -10.81 3.88
N ASP A 94 2.65 -10.70 4.34
CA ASP A 94 3.74 -11.56 3.90
C ASP A 94 3.76 -12.88 4.67
N GLY A 95 3.67 -13.97 3.95
CA GLY A 95 3.79 -15.33 4.44
C GLY A 95 4.90 -16.12 3.75
N SER A 96 5.80 -15.45 3.02
CA SER A 96 6.82 -16.10 2.19
C SER A 96 7.79 -17.01 2.96
N SER A 97 8.03 -16.69 4.24
CA SER A 97 8.86 -17.50 5.15
C SER A 97 8.12 -18.67 5.80
N LEU A 98 6.80 -18.79 5.61
CA LEU A 98 5.98 -19.83 6.23
C LEU A 98 5.87 -21.07 5.33
N PRO A 99 5.61 -22.26 5.92
CA PRO A 99 5.20 -23.42 5.13
C PRO A 99 3.99 -23.12 4.24
N TYR A 100 3.90 -23.78 3.09
CA TYR A 100 2.88 -23.51 2.08
C TYR A 100 1.44 -23.44 2.64
N GLU A 101 1.03 -24.40 3.44
CA GLU A 101 -0.32 -24.45 4.03
C GLU A 101 -0.61 -23.26 4.96
N GLU A 102 0.38 -22.82 5.72
CA GLU A 102 0.26 -21.66 6.62
C GLU A 102 0.20 -20.37 5.80
N ASN A 103 1.03 -20.25 4.76
CA ASN A 103 1.01 -19.10 3.85
C ASN A 103 -0.35 -18.96 3.14
N VAL A 104 -0.94 -20.07 2.68
CA VAL A 104 -2.29 -20.06 2.06
C VAL A 104 -3.38 -19.65 3.07
N ASN A 105 -3.25 -20.05 4.32
CA ASN A 105 -4.26 -19.79 5.35
C ASN A 105 -4.17 -18.41 5.99
N LYS A 106 -3.00 -17.80 6.02
CA LYS A 106 -2.74 -16.48 6.64
C LYS A 106 -3.59 -15.36 6.00
N PRO A 107 -3.60 -15.16 4.68
CA PRO A 107 -4.46 -14.16 4.02
C PRO A 107 -5.95 -14.46 4.18
N LYS A 108 -6.37 -15.74 4.14
CA LYS A 108 -7.78 -16.13 4.30
C LYS A 108 -8.32 -15.76 5.68
N LYS A 109 -7.52 -15.94 6.74
CA LYS A 109 -7.89 -15.54 8.09
C LYS A 109 -8.03 -14.03 8.21
N LEU A 110 -7.11 -13.28 7.60
CA LEU A 110 -7.14 -11.83 7.61
C LEU A 110 -8.34 -11.27 6.85
N SER A 111 -8.63 -11.77 5.65
CA SER A 111 -9.75 -11.28 4.84
C SER A 111 -11.10 -11.52 5.54
N ARG A 112 -11.28 -12.65 6.25
CA ARG A 112 -12.48 -12.90 7.06
C ARG A 112 -12.66 -11.88 8.18
N LEU A 113 -11.58 -11.47 8.83
CA LEU A 113 -11.62 -10.43 9.87
C LEU A 113 -11.99 -9.06 9.29
N LEU A 114 -11.44 -8.71 8.14
CA LEU A 114 -11.73 -7.44 7.47
C LEU A 114 -13.19 -7.36 7.01
N MET A 115 -13.76 -8.45 6.48
CA MET A 115 -15.18 -8.51 6.12
C MET A 115 -16.11 -8.29 7.32
N LEU A 116 -15.71 -8.71 8.53
CA LEU A 116 -16.50 -8.48 9.74
C LEU A 116 -16.47 -7.01 10.20
N TRP A 117 -15.48 -6.25 9.77
CA TRP A 117 -15.34 -4.84 10.13
C TRP A 117 -16.16 -3.91 9.21
N GLU A 118 -16.37 -4.27 7.96
CA GLU A 118 -17.18 -3.47 7.02
C GLU A 118 -18.67 -3.39 7.42
N PHE A 119 -19.10 -4.19 8.40
CA PHE A 119 -20.49 -4.26 8.89
C PHE A 119 -20.73 -3.58 10.25
N GLN A 120 -19.77 -2.78 10.76
CA GLN A 120 -19.94 -1.95 11.97
C GLN A 120 -19.91 -0.46 11.61
#